data_2e1f02b42c6ea3189b29af6ce029c885
#
_entry.id   2e1f02b42c6ea3189b29af6ce029c885
#
_cell.length_a   1.000
_cell.length_b   1.000
_cell.length_c   1.000
_cell.angle_alpha   90.00
_cell.angle_beta   90.00
_cell.angle_gamma   90.00
#
_symmetry.space_group_name_H-M   'P 1'
#
loop_
_entity.id
_entity.type
_entity.pdbx_description
1 polymer ?
#
loop_
_entity_poly.entity_id
_entity_poly.type
_entity_poly.pdbx_seq_one_letter_code
_entity_poly.pdbx_strand_id
1 'polypeptide(L)'
;YNGIIDDELLNPAGVYKERLSQATLVAAMRLVSGAEAQAVRDWLDARGMTFVTGPNEETDLTDAQILEQCKMYIAAVRIAHNFGCDAIGIQYQQGLKDMVPASDLAEGLLNNVERPPVYDPRTGKELYAGRPLPHFNEVDEGAALDALVTNRVWTAMGFDPATTLHDIRWGEHYRGDGVDDFVWTFMISGAVPASHLEGGYAGARSERQSPMYFRLGGGTLKGVGKPGEIVWSRVYVMGGALHVDMGRGAGVRLPREETERRWQATSPEWPIMHAVLYGVSRDQLMAQHKANHIQVAYAPSAADADRALAAKAAMFAAMG
;
A
#
# COMPACT_ATOMS: atom_id res chain seq x y z
N TYR A 1 4.91 -4.23 -15.00
CA TYR A 1 3.57 -3.76 -14.74
C TYR A 1 2.56 -4.64 -15.47
N ASN A 2 2.01 -5.60 -14.78
CA ASN A 2 1.21 -6.67 -15.35
C ASN A 2 0.00 -6.94 -14.47
N GLY A 3 -0.80 -5.90 -14.27
CA GLY A 3 -1.77 -5.96 -13.25
C GLY A 3 -3.14 -6.42 -13.66
N ILE A 4 -3.51 -6.37 -14.94
CA ILE A 4 -4.88 -6.65 -15.38
C ILE A 4 -5.11 -8.16 -15.47
N ILE A 5 -6.19 -8.63 -14.87
CA ILE A 5 -6.66 -10.03 -14.92
C ILE A 5 -8.01 -10.05 -15.62
N ASP A 6 -8.19 -10.97 -16.53
CA ASP A 6 -9.47 -11.16 -17.23
C ASP A 6 -10.58 -11.58 -16.26
N ASP A 7 -11.79 -11.10 -16.48
CA ASP A 7 -12.96 -11.37 -15.63
C ASP A 7 -13.29 -12.86 -15.57
N GLU A 8 -13.01 -13.61 -16.65
CA GLU A 8 -13.17 -15.06 -16.73
C GLU A 8 -12.31 -15.82 -15.70
N LEU A 9 -11.20 -15.23 -15.24
CA LEU A 9 -10.34 -15.80 -14.21
C LEU A 9 -10.77 -15.41 -12.78
N LEU A 10 -11.46 -14.29 -12.63
CA LEU A 10 -11.88 -13.76 -11.32
C LEU A 10 -13.29 -14.16 -10.92
N ASN A 11 -14.23 -14.14 -11.87
CA ASN A 11 -15.64 -14.38 -11.59
C ASN A 11 -15.93 -15.78 -11.02
N PRO A 12 -15.25 -16.86 -11.43
CA PRO A 12 -15.42 -18.18 -10.80
C PRO A 12 -15.05 -18.21 -9.32
N ALA A 13 -14.09 -17.37 -8.91
CA ALA A 13 -13.70 -17.20 -7.52
C ALA A 13 -14.59 -16.21 -6.74
N GLY A 14 -15.68 -15.71 -7.34
CA GLY A 14 -16.60 -14.76 -6.71
C GLY A 14 -16.05 -13.33 -6.63
N VAL A 15 -15.05 -13.00 -7.42
CA VAL A 15 -14.46 -11.66 -7.48
C VAL A 15 -14.96 -10.92 -8.73
N TYR A 16 -15.58 -9.76 -8.52
CA TYR A 16 -16.15 -8.93 -9.57
C TYR A 16 -15.50 -7.57 -9.58
N LYS A 17 -15.33 -6.98 -10.75
CA LYS A 17 -14.69 -5.68 -10.92
C LYS A 17 -15.66 -4.63 -11.41
N GLU A 18 -15.59 -3.46 -10.76
CA GLU A 18 -16.20 -2.23 -11.26
C GLU A 18 -15.10 -1.28 -11.77
N ARG A 19 -15.27 -0.77 -12.98
CA ARG A 19 -14.30 0.16 -13.58
C ARG A 19 -14.92 1.54 -13.72
N LEU A 20 -14.31 2.52 -13.04
CA LEU A 20 -14.75 3.90 -13.07
C LEU A 20 -13.75 4.78 -13.82
N SER A 21 -14.28 5.80 -14.48
CA SER A 21 -13.42 6.85 -15.04
C SER A 21 -12.69 7.61 -13.92
N GLN A 22 -11.44 7.96 -14.13
CA GLN A 22 -10.69 8.85 -13.24
C GLN A 22 -11.40 10.19 -13.02
N ALA A 23 -12.14 10.69 -14.02
CA ALA A 23 -12.98 11.87 -13.89
C ALA A 23 -14.09 11.71 -12.82
N THR A 24 -14.55 10.49 -12.56
CA THR A 24 -15.51 10.20 -11.48
C THR A 24 -14.89 10.47 -10.11
N LEU A 25 -13.65 10.08 -9.90
CA LEU A 25 -12.92 10.37 -8.64
C LEU A 25 -12.75 11.88 -8.46
N VAL A 26 -12.32 12.60 -9.50
CA VAL A 26 -12.16 14.07 -9.45
C VAL A 26 -13.50 14.76 -9.18
N ALA A 27 -14.58 14.32 -9.81
CA ALA A 27 -15.92 14.86 -9.54
C ALA A 27 -16.36 14.60 -8.09
N ALA A 28 -16.09 13.41 -7.55
CA ALA A 28 -16.38 13.08 -6.15
C ALA A 28 -15.53 13.91 -5.17
N MET A 29 -14.26 14.17 -5.47
CA MET A 29 -13.41 15.07 -4.67
C MET A 29 -13.97 16.47 -4.54
N ARG A 30 -14.56 17.01 -5.62
CA ARG A 30 -15.19 18.35 -5.64
C ARG A 30 -16.43 18.45 -4.74
N LEU A 31 -17.03 17.32 -4.38
CA LEU A 31 -18.17 17.27 -3.45
C LEU A 31 -17.75 17.20 -1.99
N VAL A 32 -16.47 16.95 -1.71
CA VAL A 32 -15.93 16.95 -0.36
C VAL A 32 -15.66 18.38 0.09
N SER A 33 -16.19 18.76 1.24
CA SER A 33 -16.00 20.10 1.80
C SER A 33 -14.58 20.29 2.32
N GLY A 34 -14.11 21.55 2.37
CA GLY A 34 -12.84 21.91 2.98
C GLY A 34 -12.76 21.50 4.47
N ALA A 35 -13.88 21.59 5.19
CA ALA A 35 -13.95 21.20 6.60
C ALA A 35 -13.72 19.69 6.80
N GLU A 36 -14.27 18.85 5.92
CA GLU A 36 -14.02 17.41 5.97
C GLU A 36 -12.57 17.07 5.65
N ALA A 37 -11.98 17.71 4.66
CA ALA A 37 -10.57 17.55 4.33
C ALA A 37 -9.66 17.99 5.48
N GLN A 38 -9.98 19.12 6.12
CA GLN A 38 -9.24 19.61 7.28
C GLN A 38 -9.34 18.65 8.47
N ALA A 39 -10.50 18.05 8.71
CA ALA A 39 -10.67 17.06 9.78
C ALA A 39 -9.78 15.82 9.56
N VAL A 40 -9.56 15.38 8.33
CA VAL A 40 -8.59 14.32 8.01
C VAL A 40 -7.17 14.77 8.34
N ARG A 41 -6.79 15.99 7.94
CA ARG A 41 -5.48 16.56 8.23
C ARG A 41 -5.24 16.68 9.74
N ASP A 42 -6.19 17.23 10.47
CA ASP A 42 -6.11 17.40 11.93
C ASP A 42 -5.99 16.04 12.65
N TRP A 43 -6.66 15.02 12.13
CA TRP A 43 -6.56 13.66 12.65
C TRP A 43 -5.14 13.09 12.49
N LEU A 44 -4.48 13.33 11.36
CA LEU A 44 -3.10 12.91 11.09
C LEU A 44 -2.11 13.65 11.98
N ASP A 45 -2.28 14.97 12.12
CA ASP A 45 -1.46 15.80 13.00
C ASP A 45 -1.58 15.35 14.47
N ALA A 46 -2.79 15.03 14.92
CA ALA A 46 -3.04 14.51 16.28
C ALA A 46 -2.38 13.15 16.55
N ARG A 47 -2.04 12.38 15.49
CA ARG A 47 -1.28 11.13 15.60
C ARG A 47 0.22 11.30 15.41
N GLY A 48 0.68 12.52 15.32
CA GLY A 48 2.10 12.88 15.25
C GLY A 48 2.73 12.71 13.87
N MET A 49 1.94 12.54 12.80
CA MET A 49 2.47 12.53 11.45
C MET A 49 3.06 13.91 11.11
N THR A 50 4.25 13.92 10.53
CA THR A 50 4.94 15.16 10.17
C THR A 50 4.73 15.51 8.71
N PHE A 51 4.39 16.76 8.42
CA PHE A 51 4.33 17.30 7.06
C PHE A 51 5.43 18.34 6.85
N VAL A 52 6.29 18.10 5.86
CA VAL A 52 7.37 19.01 5.48
C VAL A 52 6.83 19.93 4.39
N THR A 53 6.28 21.06 4.77
CA THR A 53 5.61 21.99 3.87
C THR A 53 6.45 23.22 3.56
N GLY A 54 6.16 23.85 2.41
CA GLY A 54 6.72 25.11 1.98
C GLY A 54 5.76 25.85 1.05
N PRO A 55 6.13 27.10 0.65
CA PRO A 55 5.23 27.99 -0.09
C PRO A 55 5.24 27.78 -1.61
N ASN A 56 6.21 27.07 -2.17
CA ASN A 56 6.38 26.92 -3.61
C ASN A 56 5.78 25.61 -4.11
N GLU A 57 4.66 25.66 -4.79
CA GLU A 57 3.95 24.49 -5.32
C GLU A 57 4.78 23.62 -6.26
N GLU A 58 5.80 24.17 -6.93
CA GLU A 58 6.65 23.43 -7.86
C GLU A 58 7.69 22.57 -7.13
N THR A 59 8.18 23.04 -5.99
CA THR A 59 9.28 22.40 -5.25
C THR A 59 8.89 21.86 -3.89
N ASP A 60 7.83 22.39 -3.29
CA ASP A 60 7.43 22.08 -1.93
C ASP A 60 6.11 21.30 -1.91
N LEU A 61 5.90 20.54 -0.86
CA LEU A 61 4.57 20.07 -0.48
C LEU A 61 3.83 21.26 0.14
N THR A 62 2.65 21.58 -0.38
CA THR A 62 1.85 22.69 0.17
C THR A 62 0.63 22.16 0.94
N ASP A 63 0.10 22.96 1.88
CA ASP A 63 -1.11 22.61 2.61
C ASP A 63 -2.33 22.42 1.66
N ALA A 64 -2.38 23.18 0.58
CA ALA A 64 -3.42 23.02 -0.44
C ALA A 64 -3.35 21.64 -1.12
N GLN A 65 -2.15 21.18 -1.46
CA GLN A 65 -1.96 19.84 -2.03
C GLN A 65 -2.37 18.74 -1.05
N ILE A 66 -2.01 18.88 0.23
CA ILE A 66 -2.39 17.93 1.29
C ILE A 66 -3.91 17.87 1.44
N LEU A 67 -4.60 19.01 1.46
CA LEU A 67 -6.06 19.04 1.58
C LEU A 67 -6.75 18.41 0.37
N GLU A 68 -6.22 18.59 -0.84
CA GLU A 68 -6.73 17.89 -2.03
C GLU A 68 -6.52 16.36 -1.93
N GLN A 69 -5.39 15.89 -1.39
CA GLN A 69 -5.17 14.48 -1.11
C GLN A 69 -6.12 13.94 -0.02
N CYS A 70 -6.44 14.73 1.00
CA CYS A 70 -7.47 14.39 1.99
C CYS A 70 -8.86 14.28 1.37
N LYS A 71 -9.21 15.17 0.44
CA LYS A 71 -10.47 15.04 -0.34
C LYS A 71 -10.49 13.77 -1.19
N MET A 72 -9.36 13.42 -1.81
CA MET A 72 -9.23 12.18 -2.59
C MET A 72 -9.46 10.95 -1.72
N TYR A 73 -8.88 10.90 -0.53
CA TYR A 73 -9.10 9.84 0.44
C TYR A 73 -10.59 9.68 0.78
N ILE A 74 -11.28 10.77 1.15
CA ILE A 74 -12.71 10.74 1.49
C ILE A 74 -13.53 10.28 0.29
N ALA A 75 -13.25 10.82 -0.90
CA ALA A 75 -13.94 10.46 -2.13
C ALA A 75 -13.78 8.98 -2.48
N ALA A 76 -12.55 8.43 -2.36
CA ALA A 76 -12.27 7.03 -2.61
C ALA A 76 -13.05 6.10 -1.67
N VAL A 77 -13.10 6.40 -0.37
CA VAL A 77 -13.90 5.64 0.61
C VAL A 77 -15.39 5.66 0.27
N ARG A 78 -15.91 6.82 -0.10
CA ARG A 78 -17.33 6.96 -0.49
C ARG A 78 -17.68 6.24 -1.79
N ILE A 79 -16.78 6.29 -2.77
CA ILE A 79 -16.94 5.53 -4.02
C ILE A 79 -16.96 4.04 -3.72
N ALA A 80 -15.97 3.52 -2.98
CA ALA A 80 -15.93 2.11 -2.63
C ALA A 80 -17.21 1.68 -1.90
N HIS A 81 -17.71 2.47 -0.96
CA HIS A 81 -18.97 2.20 -0.26
C HIS A 81 -20.18 2.17 -1.19
N ASN A 82 -20.30 3.16 -2.07
CA ASN A 82 -21.44 3.28 -2.97
C ASN A 82 -21.55 2.12 -3.97
N PHE A 83 -20.44 1.53 -4.34
CA PHE A 83 -20.37 0.34 -5.20
C PHE A 83 -20.29 -0.98 -4.42
N GLY A 84 -20.25 -0.95 -3.08
CA GLY A 84 -20.15 -2.15 -2.24
C GLY A 84 -18.81 -2.87 -2.37
N CYS A 85 -17.73 -2.14 -2.66
CA CYS A 85 -16.42 -2.70 -2.90
C CYS A 85 -15.71 -3.14 -1.62
N ASP A 86 -14.97 -4.24 -1.72
CA ASP A 86 -14.06 -4.76 -0.66
C ASP A 86 -12.61 -4.33 -0.86
N ALA A 87 -12.27 -3.80 -2.03
CA ALA A 87 -10.95 -3.26 -2.36
C ALA A 87 -11.10 -2.14 -3.41
N ILE A 88 -10.12 -1.27 -3.52
CA ILE A 88 -10.09 -0.18 -4.49
C ILE A 88 -8.68 0.03 -5.04
N GLY A 89 -8.56 0.35 -6.34
CA GLY A 89 -7.31 0.77 -6.97
C GLY A 89 -7.46 2.15 -7.61
N ILE A 90 -6.42 2.96 -7.53
CA ILE A 90 -6.35 4.28 -8.17
C ILE A 90 -5.23 4.25 -9.21
N GLN A 91 -5.58 4.48 -10.49
CA GLN A 91 -4.59 4.61 -11.56
C GLN A 91 -4.23 6.08 -11.72
N TYR A 92 -3.20 6.51 -10.98
CA TYR A 92 -2.81 7.91 -10.97
C TYR A 92 -2.10 8.35 -12.26
N GLN A 93 -1.18 7.54 -12.77
CA GLN A 93 -0.24 7.94 -13.83
C GLN A 93 -0.87 8.14 -15.22
N GLN A 94 -2.09 7.70 -15.45
CA GLN A 94 -2.76 7.76 -16.74
C GLN A 94 -3.85 8.84 -16.85
N GLY A 95 -3.65 9.97 -16.21
CA GLY A 95 -4.60 11.09 -16.35
C GLY A 95 -4.78 11.90 -15.08
N LEU A 96 -4.92 11.27 -13.91
CA LEU A 96 -5.06 11.99 -12.64
C LEU A 96 -3.86 12.90 -12.36
N LYS A 97 -2.65 12.50 -12.74
CA LYS A 97 -1.42 13.31 -12.60
C LYS A 97 -1.50 14.70 -13.22
N ASP A 98 -2.43 14.89 -14.15
CA ASP A 98 -2.66 16.15 -14.87
C ASP A 98 -3.81 16.97 -14.27
N MET A 99 -4.49 16.42 -13.27
CA MET A 99 -5.72 16.98 -12.73
C MET A 99 -5.67 17.26 -11.23
N VAL A 100 -4.92 16.45 -10.46
CA VAL A 100 -4.88 16.51 -9.00
C VAL A 100 -3.48 16.12 -8.48
N PRO A 101 -3.11 16.48 -7.22
CA PRO A 101 -1.90 16.01 -6.57
C PRO A 101 -1.85 14.48 -6.45
N ALA A 102 -0.69 13.92 -6.12
CA ALA A 102 -0.43 12.50 -5.95
C ALA A 102 -1.51 11.78 -5.13
N SER A 103 -1.85 10.55 -5.54
CA SER A 103 -2.81 9.71 -4.79
C SER A 103 -2.22 9.04 -3.56
N ASP A 104 -0.92 9.01 -3.43
CA ASP A 104 -0.18 8.14 -2.48
C ASP A 104 -0.55 8.33 -1.01
N LEU A 105 -0.74 9.57 -0.55
CA LEU A 105 -1.22 9.81 0.81
C LEU A 105 -2.61 9.20 1.01
N ALA A 106 -3.53 9.40 0.06
CA ALA A 106 -4.88 8.82 0.12
C ALA A 106 -4.81 7.29 0.13
N GLU A 107 -4.00 6.71 -0.74
CA GLU A 107 -3.81 5.26 -0.86
C GLU A 107 -3.25 4.64 0.41
N GLY A 108 -2.23 5.25 1.00
CA GLY A 108 -1.64 4.82 2.28
C GLY A 108 -2.63 4.88 3.44
N LEU A 109 -3.59 5.81 3.43
CA LEU A 109 -4.62 5.90 4.46
C LEU A 109 -5.69 4.82 4.32
N LEU A 110 -6.06 4.41 3.11
CA LEU A 110 -7.15 3.46 2.87
C LEU A 110 -6.91 2.10 3.54
N ASN A 111 -5.69 1.60 3.46
CA ASN A 111 -5.34 0.24 3.88
C ASN A 111 -4.88 0.16 5.35
N ASN A 112 -5.54 0.89 6.24
CA ASN A 112 -5.30 0.84 7.69
C ASN A 112 -6.57 0.47 8.45
N VAL A 113 -6.43 -0.30 9.53
CA VAL A 113 -7.49 -0.51 10.53
C VAL A 113 -7.78 0.82 11.22
N GLU A 114 -6.73 1.50 11.70
CA GLU A 114 -6.81 2.84 12.26
C GLU A 114 -6.54 3.89 11.20
N ARG A 115 -7.55 4.63 10.81
CA ARG A 115 -7.50 5.66 9.77
C ARG A 115 -8.48 6.79 10.06
N PRO A 116 -8.32 7.97 9.44
CA PRO A 116 -9.26 9.07 9.60
C PRO A 116 -10.69 8.61 9.29
N PRO A 117 -11.67 8.86 10.18
CA PRO A 117 -13.06 8.44 9.95
C PRO A 117 -13.67 9.17 8.75
N VAL A 118 -14.40 8.43 7.92
CA VAL A 118 -15.16 8.97 6.80
C VAL A 118 -16.62 8.60 6.98
N TYR A 119 -17.50 9.57 6.82
CA TYR A 119 -18.94 9.40 7.05
C TYR A 119 -19.74 9.44 5.74
N ASP A 120 -20.78 8.63 5.68
CA ASP A 120 -21.82 8.76 4.63
C ASP A 120 -22.56 10.08 4.86
N PRO A 121 -22.55 10.99 3.88
CA PRO A 121 -23.19 12.31 4.04
C PRO A 121 -24.71 12.24 4.19
N ARG A 122 -25.35 11.12 3.81
CA ARG A 122 -26.81 10.95 3.90
C ARG A 122 -27.25 10.41 5.24
N THR A 123 -26.45 9.51 5.85
CA THR A 123 -26.84 8.77 7.06
C THR A 123 -26.04 9.16 8.28
N GLY A 124 -24.90 9.85 8.11
CA GLY A 124 -23.97 10.15 9.19
C GLY A 124 -23.22 8.93 9.73
N LYS A 125 -23.38 7.74 9.12
CA LYS A 125 -22.72 6.52 9.55
C LYS A 125 -21.25 6.51 9.08
N GLU A 126 -20.35 6.10 9.95
CA GLU A 126 -18.94 5.88 9.59
C GLU A 126 -18.80 4.70 8.62
N LEU A 127 -18.03 4.92 7.56
CA LEU A 127 -17.79 3.95 6.49
C LEU A 127 -16.53 3.13 6.80
N TYR A 128 -16.61 1.80 6.65
CA TYR A 128 -15.52 0.85 6.91
C TYR A 128 -14.86 1.05 8.29
N ALA A 129 -15.63 1.38 9.32
CA ALA A 129 -15.13 1.59 10.67
C ALA A 129 -14.33 0.38 11.18
N GLY A 130 -13.09 0.60 11.65
CA GLY A 130 -12.23 -0.44 12.20
C GLY A 130 -11.79 -1.52 11.19
N ARG A 131 -11.97 -1.28 9.89
CA ARG A 131 -11.55 -2.20 8.82
C ARG A 131 -10.71 -1.47 7.79
N PRO A 132 -9.56 -2.02 7.35
CA PRO A 132 -8.86 -1.47 6.19
C PRO A 132 -9.71 -1.69 4.94
N LEU A 133 -9.59 -0.76 4.00
CA LEU A 133 -10.03 -0.93 2.64
C LEU A 133 -8.79 -1.25 1.80
N PRO A 134 -8.56 -2.52 1.43
CA PRO A 134 -7.40 -2.90 0.65
C PRO A 134 -7.24 -2.01 -0.58
N HIS A 135 -6.05 -1.50 -0.75
CA HIS A 135 -5.69 -0.66 -1.88
C HIS A 135 -4.55 -1.30 -2.67
N PHE A 136 -4.60 -1.15 -3.98
CA PHE A 136 -3.58 -1.65 -4.89
C PHE A 136 -3.14 -0.54 -5.85
N ASN A 137 -1.86 -0.17 -5.72
CA ASN A 137 -1.26 0.87 -6.54
C ASN A 137 -1.29 0.51 -8.02
N GLU A 138 -1.31 1.53 -8.86
CA GLU A 138 -1.20 1.40 -10.32
C GLU A 138 -2.24 0.47 -10.95
N VAL A 139 -3.30 0.15 -10.21
CA VAL A 139 -4.34 -0.82 -10.61
C VAL A 139 -3.75 -2.18 -10.98
N ASP A 140 -2.81 -2.67 -10.16
CA ASP A 140 -2.30 -4.03 -10.24
C ASP A 140 -3.34 -5.01 -9.67
N GLU A 141 -4.18 -5.56 -10.54
CA GLU A 141 -5.29 -6.45 -10.15
C GLU A 141 -4.81 -7.78 -9.55
N GLY A 142 -3.60 -8.25 -9.92
CA GLY A 142 -2.97 -9.40 -9.28
C GLY A 142 -2.64 -9.11 -7.82
N ALA A 143 -2.09 -7.94 -7.55
CA ALA A 143 -1.86 -7.47 -6.20
C ALA A 143 -3.17 -7.18 -5.46
N ALA A 144 -4.22 -6.75 -6.16
CA ALA A 144 -5.56 -6.54 -5.59
C ALA A 144 -6.16 -7.84 -5.06
N LEU A 145 -6.17 -8.89 -5.87
CA LEU A 145 -6.67 -10.21 -5.48
C LEU A 145 -5.86 -10.76 -4.29
N ASP A 146 -4.56 -10.60 -4.35
CA ASP A 146 -3.64 -11.00 -3.27
C ASP A 146 -3.93 -10.25 -1.96
N ALA A 147 -4.08 -8.93 -2.01
CA ALA A 147 -4.43 -8.10 -0.85
C ALA A 147 -5.80 -8.48 -0.28
N LEU A 148 -6.79 -8.73 -1.14
CA LEU A 148 -8.14 -9.13 -0.73
C LEU A 148 -8.13 -10.47 0.02
N VAL A 149 -7.45 -11.49 -0.53
CA VAL A 149 -7.29 -12.81 0.11
C VAL A 149 -6.55 -12.67 1.44
N THR A 150 -5.46 -11.92 1.46
CA THR A 150 -4.71 -11.64 2.68
C THR A 150 -5.59 -10.99 3.74
N ASN A 151 -6.33 -9.94 3.35
CA ASN A 151 -7.25 -9.25 4.26
C ASN A 151 -8.27 -10.22 4.90
N ARG A 152 -8.87 -11.12 4.11
CA ARG A 152 -9.82 -12.10 4.62
C ARG A 152 -9.18 -13.10 5.58
N VAL A 153 -8.03 -13.64 5.23
CA VAL A 153 -7.31 -14.64 6.06
C VAL A 153 -6.83 -14.00 7.35
N TRP A 154 -6.16 -12.83 7.29
CA TRP A 154 -5.65 -12.16 8.48
C TRP A 154 -6.77 -11.71 9.42
N THR A 155 -7.86 -11.17 8.89
CA THR A 155 -9.05 -10.82 9.68
C THR A 155 -9.63 -12.05 10.41
N ALA A 156 -9.76 -13.18 9.71
CA ALA A 156 -10.26 -14.42 10.31
C ALA A 156 -9.32 -14.96 11.40
N MET A 157 -8.03 -14.70 11.30
CA MET A 157 -7.03 -15.09 12.30
C MET A 157 -6.89 -14.08 13.44
N GLY A 158 -7.56 -12.92 13.38
CA GLY A 158 -7.43 -11.85 14.36
C GLY A 158 -6.12 -11.07 14.26
N PHE A 159 -5.45 -11.07 13.09
CA PHE A 159 -4.23 -10.30 12.83
C PHE A 159 -4.56 -8.97 12.16
N ASP A 160 -3.59 -8.05 12.14
CA ASP A 160 -3.70 -6.82 11.36
C ASP A 160 -3.77 -7.18 9.86
N PRO A 161 -4.91 -6.96 9.19
CA PRO A 161 -5.11 -7.37 7.81
C PRO A 161 -4.58 -6.37 6.78
N ALA A 162 -3.88 -5.31 7.21
CA ALA A 162 -3.24 -4.36 6.32
C ALA A 162 -2.17 -5.06 5.46
N THR A 163 -2.07 -4.63 4.21
CA THR A 163 -1.07 -5.12 3.27
C THR A 163 -0.29 -3.97 2.66
N THR A 164 0.94 -4.22 2.25
CA THR A 164 1.72 -3.30 1.44
C THR A 164 2.11 -3.96 0.13
N LEU A 165 1.81 -3.30 -0.99
CA LEU A 165 2.39 -3.65 -2.27
C LEU A 165 3.78 -3.01 -2.35
N HIS A 166 4.82 -3.83 -2.49
CA HIS A 166 6.19 -3.36 -2.62
C HIS A 166 6.75 -3.62 -4.01
N ASP A 167 7.55 -2.69 -4.51
CA ASP A 167 8.54 -2.96 -5.54
C ASP A 167 9.75 -3.67 -4.94
N ILE A 168 10.20 -4.73 -5.57
CA ILE A 168 11.51 -5.33 -5.30
C ILE A 168 12.54 -4.50 -6.07
N ARG A 169 13.34 -3.71 -5.36
CA ARG A 169 14.29 -2.78 -6.01
C ARG A 169 15.65 -3.42 -6.25
N TRP A 170 16.30 -3.85 -5.18
CA TRP A 170 17.60 -4.50 -5.20
C TRP A 170 17.90 -5.14 -3.84
N GLY A 171 19.04 -5.78 -3.70
CA GLY A 171 19.50 -6.32 -2.43
C GLY A 171 20.97 -6.64 -2.47
N GLU A 172 21.57 -6.75 -1.30
CA GLU A 172 22.96 -7.16 -1.09
C GLU A 172 23.13 -7.84 0.25
N HIS A 173 24.20 -8.60 0.40
CA HIS A 173 24.56 -9.15 1.69
C HIS A 173 24.89 -8.03 2.68
N TYR A 174 24.29 -8.11 3.84
CA TYR A 174 24.57 -7.21 4.96
C TYR A 174 24.98 -8.03 6.17
N ARG A 175 26.07 -7.60 6.85
CA ARG A 175 26.53 -8.19 8.09
C ARG A 175 26.71 -7.10 9.13
N GLY A 176 25.90 -7.13 10.17
CA GLY A 176 25.94 -6.17 11.27
C GLY A 176 24.65 -6.20 12.08
N ASP A 177 24.70 -5.73 13.32
CA ASP A 177 23.53 -5.52 14.19
C ASP A 177 22.57 -6.71 14.29
N GLY A 178 23.11 -7.93 14.31
CA GLY A 178 22.31 -9.16 14.40
C GLY A 178 21.75 -9.67 13.07
N VAL A 179 22.09 -9.03 11.95
CA VAL A 179 21.74 -9.47 10.60
C VAL A 179 23.00 -9.98 9.90
N ASP A 180 22.95 -11.20 9.35
CA ASP A 180 23.99 -11.77 8.47
C ASP A 180 23.28 -12.53 7.35
N ASP A 181 22.77 -11.79 6.36
CA ASP A 181 21.93 -12.36 5.30
C ASP A 181 21.92 -11.47 4.05
N PHE A 182 21.30 -11.98 2.98
CA PHE A 182 20.97 -11.17 1.82
C PHE A 182 19.73 -10.33 2.12
N VAL A 183 19.93 -9.02 2.30
CA VAL A 183 18.87 -8.07 2.66
C VAL A 183 18.35 -7.37 1.40
N TRP A 184 17.09 -7.61 1.10
CA TRP A 184 16.37 -6.91 0.06
C TRP A 184 15.98 -5.50 0.48
N THR A 185 16.01 -4.59 -0.46
CA THR A 185 15.42 -3.26 -0.36
C THR A 185 14.11 -3.27 -1.13
N PHE A 186 13.02 -3.23 -0.39
CA PHE A 186 11.68 -3.08 -0.90
C PHE A 186 11.26 -1.62 -0.79
N MET A 187 10.58 -1.16 -1.80
CA MET A 187 10.08 0.19 -1.85
C MET A 187 8.68 0.16 -2.41
N ILE A 188 7.82 0.96 -1.87
CA ILE A 188 6.50 1.16 -2.45
C ILE A 188 6.50 2.48 -3.20
N SER A 189 5.76 2.54 -4.31
CA SER A 189 5.56 3.78 -5.05
C SER A 189 4.55 4.70 -4.35
N GLY A 190 4.83 5.01 -3.09
CA GLY A 190 4.20 6.08 -2.34
C GLY A 190 3.13 5.70 -1.33
N ALA A 191 2.53 4.51 -1.36
CA ALA A 191 1.44 4.14 -0.45
C ALA A 191 1.81 2.96 0.47
N VAL A 192 1.87 3.22 1.78
CA VAL A 192 2.11 2.21 2.81
C VAL A 192 1.14 2.44 3.97
N PRO A 193 0.52 1.40 4.55
CA PRO A 193 -0.25 1.57 5.76
C PRO A 193 0.68 1.95 6.93
N ALA A 194 0.25 2.92 7.74
CA ALA A 194 1.04 3.39 8.88
C ALA A 194 1.40 2.26 9.85
N SER A 195 0.53 1.24 9.99
CA SER A 195 0.77 0.08 10.84
C SER A 195 1.98 -0.78 10.40
N HIS A 196 2.46 -0.61 9.17
CA HIS A 196 3.66 -1.27 8.64
C HIS A 196 4.94 -0.46 8.81
N LEU A 197 4.85 0.80 9.26
CA LEU A 197 6.01 1.65 9.53
C LEU A 197 6.48 1.54 10.98
N GLU A 198 7.76 1.75 11.22
CA GLU A 198 8.30 1.97 12.57
C GLU A 198 7.66 3.23 13.17
N GLY A 199 7.03 3.08 14.34
CA GLY A 199 6.34 4.19 15.02
C GLY A 199 4.95 4.54 14.44
N GLY A 200 4.46 3.82 13.46
CA GLY A 200 3.14 4.07 12.87
C GLY A 200 3.03 5.47 12.25
N TYR A 201 1.93 6.17 12.49
CA TYR A 201 1.75 7.55 12.01
C TYR A 201 2.80 8.52 12.56
N ALA A 202 3.21 8.38 13.82
CA ALA A 202 4.25 9.23 14.42
C ALA A 202 5.64 8.99 13.82
N GLY A 203 5.86 7.82 13.22
CA GLY A 203 7.08 7.50 12.46
C GLY A 203 7.01 7.91 10.98
N ALA A 204 5.86 8.38 10.52
CA ALA A 204 5.64 8.77 9.15
C ALA A 204 5.82 10.29 8.95
N ARG A 205 6.38 10.64 7.81
CA ARG A 205 6.41 12.04 7.33
C ARG A 205 5.92 12.12 5.90
N SER A 206 5.35 13.24 5.53
CA SER A 206 4.98 13.54 4.17
C SER A 206 5.81 14.71 3.66
N GLU A 207 6.38 14.55 2.50
CA GLU A 207 7.15 15.57 1.79
C GLU A 207 6.79 15.52 0.31
N ARG A 208 7.16 16.55 -0.46
CA ARG A 208 6.87 16.57 -1.89
C ARG A 208 7.54 15.39 -2.59
N GLN A 209 6.75 14.68 -3.34
CA GLN A 209 7.24 13.60 -4.18
C GLN A 209 7.89 14.14 -5.48
N SER A 210 8.67 13.28 -6.14
CA SER A 210 9.41 13.62 -7.35
C SER A 210 8.50 14.24 -8.44
N PRO A 211 8.80 15.43 -8.95
CA PRO A 211 8.02 16.07 -10.02
C PRO A 211 7.96 15.24 -11.31
N MET A 212 8.90 14.33 -11.52
CA MET A 212 8.91 13.43 -12.67
C MET A 212 7.63 12.61 -12.75
N TYR A 213 7.11 12.15 -11.61
CA TYR A 213 5.91 11.34 -11.53
C TYR A 213 4.69 12.14 -11.06
N PHE A 214 4.90 13.18 -10.26
CA PHE A 214 3.86 13.93 -9.55
C PHE A 214 4.02 15.44 -9.79
N ARG A 215 3.77 15.86 -11.02
CA ARG A 215 3.98 17.26 -11.41
C ARG A 215 3.13 18.27 -10.65
N LEU A 216 1.93 17.86 -10.19
CA LEU A 216 1.04 18.69 -9.36
C LEU A 216 1.31 18.53 -7.86
N GLY A 217 2.42 17.90 -7.48
CA GLY A 217 2.83 17.74 -6.10
C GLY A 217 2.09 16.66 -5.34
N GLY A 218 2.01 16.84 -4.05
CA GLY A 218 1.48 15.87 -3.10
C GLY A 218 2.58 15.05 -2.43
N GLY A 219 2.24 14.49 -1.30
CA GLY A 219 3.11 13.66 -0.46
C GLY A 219 2.58 12.24 -0.29
N THR A 220 3.20 11.50 0.61
CA THR A 220 2.89 10.10 0.95
C THR A 220 3.03 9.88 2.46
N LEU A 221 2.82 8.66 2.94
CA LEU A 221 3.28 8.23 4.25
C LEU A 221 4.71 7.68 4.13
N LYS A 222 5.71 8.56 4.06
CA LYS A 222 7.11 8.17 4.00
C LYS A 222 7.61 7.74 5.37
N GLY A 223 8.26 6.58 5.44
CA GLY A 223 8.85 6.04 6.65
C GLY A 223 9.64 4.77 6.36
N VAL A 224 10.17 4.16 7.41
CA VAL A 224 10.90 2.89 7.35
C VAL A 224 9.99 1.75 7.80
N GLY A 225 9.94 0.68 7.03
CA GLY A 225 9.17 -0.53 7.38
C GLY A 225 9.63 -1.12 8.72
N LYS A 226 8.69 -1.49 9.58
CA LYS A 226 8.99 -2.07 10.89
C LYS A 226 9.63 -3.46 10.75
N PRO A 227 10.48 -3.88 11.70
CA PRO A 227 10.94 -5.25 11.79
C PRO A 227 9.79 -6.19 12.23
N GLY A 228 9.87 -7.46 11.81
CA GLY A 228 8.91 -8.49 12.21
C GLY A 228 8.71 -9.55 11.15
N GLU A 229 8.04 -10.63 11.54
CA GLU A 229 7.72 -11.73 10.62
C GLU A 229 6.72 -11.30 9.57
N ILE A 230 6.98 -11.70 8.32
CA ILE A 230 6.14 -11.39 7.18
C ILE A 230 5.78 -12.64 6.38
N VAL A 231 4.63 -12.56 5.73
CA VAL A 231 4.27 -13.37 4.58
C VAL A 231 4.28 -12.48 3.36
N TRP A 232 5.02 -12.88 2.34
CA TRP A 232 5.05 -12.20 1.05
C TRP A 232 4.36 -13.06 0.00
N SER A 233 3.80 -12.43 -1.01
CA SER A 233 3.11 -13.15 -2.09
C SER A 233 2.93 -12.30 -3.33
N ARG A 234 2.65 -12.98 -4.45
CA ARG A 234 2.31 -12.38 -5.72
C ARG A 234 1.35 -13.27 -6.49
N VAL A 235 0.19 -12.75 -6.84
CA VAL A 235 -0.72 -13.37 -7.81
C VAL A 235 -0.40 -12.86 -9.22
N TYR A 236 -0.36 -13.76 -10.19
CA TYR A 236 -0.09 -13.45 -11.59
C TYR A 236 -0.81 -14.42 -12.52
N VAL A 237 -0.90 -14.06 -13.80
CA VAL A 237 -1.49 -14.91 -14.84
C VAL A 237 -0.37 -15.54 -15.67
N MET A 238 -0.44 -16.85 -15.87
CA MET A 238 0.46 -17.58 -16.75
C MET A 238 -0.29 -18.72 -17.44
N GLY A 239 -0.17 -18.84 -18.75
CA GLY A 239 -0.83 -19.90 -19.52
C GLY A 239 -2.37 -19.86 -19.44
N GLY A 240 -2.97 -18.69 -19.17
CA GLY A 240 -4.42 -18.53 -19.04
C GLY A 240 -4.99 -18.98 -17.68
N ALA A 241 -4.15 -19.17 -16.67
CA ALA A 241 -4.55 -19.55 -15.31
C ALA A 241 -3.94 -18.61 -14.27
N LEU A 242 -4.59 -18.49 -13.13
CA LEU A 242 -4.05 -17.78 -11.97
C LEU A 242 -2.99 -18.64 -11.28
N HIS A 243 -1.90 -18.01 -10.95
CA HIS A 243 -0.80 -18.58 -10.18
C HIS A 243 -0.50 -17.67 -8.99
N VAL A 244 0.09 -18.23 -7.95
CA VAL A 244 0.55 -17.46 -6.80
C VAL A 244 1.92 -17.95 -6.35
N ASP A 245 2.88 -17.01 -6.27
CA ASP A 245 4.12 -17.21 -5.53
C ASP A 245 3.91 -16.67 -4.12
N MET A 246 4.33 -17.42 -3.12
CA MET A 246 4.24 -16.98 -1.73
C MET A 246 5.30 -17.61 -0.86
N GLY A 247 5.67 -16.91 0.18
CA GLY A 247 6.67 -17.40 1.12
C GLY A 247 6.72 -16.57 2.40
N ARG A 248 7.66 -16.94 3.25
CA ARG A 248 7.95 -16.25 4.50
C ARG A 248 9.20 -15.40 4.39
N GLY A 249 9.30 -14.46 5.30
CA GLY A 249 10.47 -13.63 5.49
C GLY A 249 10.37 -12.83 6.77
N ALA A 250 11.29 -11.91 6.95
CA ALA A 250 11.25 -10.93 8.02
C ALA A 250 11.61 -9.54 7.51
N GLY A 251 10.85 -8.55 7.96
CA GLY A 251 11.33 -7.18 7.99
C GLY A 251 12.48 -7.06 8.98
N VAL A 252 13.57 -6.45 8.58
CA VAL A 252 14.76 -6.29 9.42
C VAL A 252 15.07 -4.81 9.62
N ARG A 253 15.55 -4.47 10.82
CA ARG A 253 16.05 -3.12 11.10
C ARG A 253 17.52 -3.07 10.72
N LEU A 254 17.89 -2.06 9.93
CA LEU A 254 19.27 -1.69 9.65
C LEU A 254 19.63 -0.40 10.40
N PRO A 255 20.93 -0.15 10.67
CA PRO A 255 21.38 1.13 11.18
C PRO A 255 20.88 2.30 10.32
N ARG A 256 20.69 3.45 10.95
CA ARG A 256 20.19 4.66 10.27
C ARG A 256 21.06 5.03 9.06
N GLU A 257 22.36 4.94 9.20
CA GLU A 257 23.32 5.27 8.13
C GLU A 257 23.16 4.33 6.92
N GLU A 258 23.01 3.03 7.17
CA GLU A 258 22.81 2.03 6.13
C GLU A 258 21.44 2.18 5.48
N THR A 259 20.39 2.44 6.25
CA THR A 259 19.05 2.74 5.74
C THR A 259 19.08 3.96 4.82
N GLU A 260 19.74 5.04 5.24
CA GLU A 260 19.85 6.25 4.43
C GLU A 260 20.64 5.99 3.14
N ARG A 261 21.76 5.25 3.21
CA ARG A 261 22.53 4.87 2.02
C ARG A 261 21.66 4.12 1.00
N ARG A 262 20.86 3.17 1.47
CA ARG A 262 19.93 2.40 0.62
C ARG A 262 18.83 3.27 0.06
N TRP A 263 18.33 4.18 0.85
CA TRP A 263 17.27 5.11 0.44
C TRP A 263 17.72 6.03 -0.69
N GLN A 264 18.92 6.63 -0.53
CA GLN A 264 19.51 7.51 -1.55
C GLN A 264 19.86 6.77 -2.85
N ALA A 265 20.09 5.47 -2.79
CA ALA A 265 20.33 4.63 -3.98
C ALA A 265 19.02 4.26 -4.74
N THR A 266 17.86 4.68 -4.25
CA THR A 266 16.54 4.37 -4.83
C THR A 266 15.72 5.65 -5.05
N SER A 267 14.56 5.76 -4.41
CA SER A 267 13.66 6.93 -4.46
C SER A 267 13.48 7.46 -3.04
N PRO A 268 14.30 8.44 -2.62
CA PRO A 268 14.34 8.89 -1.22
C PRO A 268 13.04 9.55 -0.76
N GLU A 269 12.15 9.93 -1.66
CA GLU A 269 10.84 10.48 -1.35
C GLU A 269 9.80 9.42 -0.93
N TRP A 270 10.08 8.14 -1.17
CA TRP A 270 9.15 7.04 -0.91
C TRP A 270 9.47 6.26 0.37
N PRO A 271 8.51 5.55 0.97
CA PRO A 271 8.79 4.65 2.08
C PRO A 271 9.71 3.50 1.66
N ILE A 272 10.51 2.99 2.59
CA ILE A 272 11.49 1.91 2.37
C ILE A 272 11.29 0.79 3.39
N MET A 273 11.48 -0.45 2.97
CA MET A 273 11.52 -1.61 3.83
C MET A 273 12.75 -2.46 3.52
N HIS A 274 13.40 -2.97 4.56
CA HIS A 274 14.46 -3.95 4.44
C HIS A 274 13.91 -5.33 4.83
N ALA A 275 14.15 -6.34 4.00
CA ALA A 275 13.62 -7.67 4.26
C ALA A 275 14.59 -8.79 3.90
N VAL A 276 14.52 -9.87 4.66
CA VAL A 276 15.10 -11.17 4.34
C VAL A 276 13.98 -12.10 3.92
N LEU A 277 14.14 -12.81 2.80
CA LEU A 277 13.20 -13.81 2.32
C LEU A 277 13.72 -15.20 2.61
N TYR A 278 12.97 -16.01 3.36
CA TYR A 278 13.42 -17.32 3.81
C TYR A 278 13.35 -18.35 2.70
N GLY A 279 14.44 -19.08 2.49
CA GLY A 279 14.50 -20.18 1.54
C GLY A 279 14.47 -19.77 0.06
N VAL A 280 14.61 -18.49 -0.24
CA VAL A 280 14.62 -17.96 -1.61
C VAL A 280 15.89 -17.16 -1.84
N SER A 281 16.75 -17.66 -2.73
CA SER A 281 17.94 -16.92 -3.15
C SER A 281 17.57 -15.79 -4.11
N ARG A 282 18.48 -14.81 -4.23
CA ARG A 282 18.35 -13.74 -5.22
C ARG A 282 18.12 -14.30 -6.63
N ASP A 283 18.91 -15.27 -7.01
CA ASP A 283 18.88 -15.80 -8.38
C ASP A 283 17.59 -16.58 -8.67
N GLN A 284 17.05 -17.29 -7.67
CA GLN A 284 15.74 -17.95 -7.78
C GLN A 284 14.62 -16.91 -7.94
N LEU A 285 14.61 -15.86 -7.10
CA LEU A 285 13.59 -14.83 -7.20
C LEU A 285 13.66 -14.13 -8.56
N MET A 286 14.85 -13.73 -9.00
CA MET A 286 15.03 -13.05 -10.28
C MET A 286 14.69 -13.91 -11.50
N ALA A 287 14.91 -15.22 -11.43
CA ALA A 287 14.60 -16.14 -12.53
C ALA A 287 13.13 -16.54 -12.61
N GLN A 288 12.44 -16.62 -11.48
CA GLN A 288 11.10 -17.21 -11.41
C GLN A 288 9.99 -16.19 -11.15
N HIS A 289 10.28 -15.12 -10.41
CA HIS A 289 9.29 -14.10 -10.10
C HIS A 289 8.82 -13.35 -11.35
N LYS A 290 7.50 -13.22 -11.52
CA LYS A 290 6.90 -12.73 -12.77
C LYS A 290 6.60 -11.23 -12.79
N ALA A 291 6.84 -10.54 -11.68
CA ALA A 291 6.64 -9.10 -11.57
C ALA A 291 7.62 -8.51 -10.55
N ASN A 292 7.84 -7.20 -10.61
CA ASN A 292 8.59 -6.50 -9.56
C ASN A 292 7.77 -6.25 -8.30
N HIS A 293 6.44 -6.38 -8.38
CA HIS A 293 5.53 -6.18 -7.25
C HIS A 293 5.34 -7.44 -6.43
N ILE A 294 5.36 -7.29 -5.10
CA ILE A 294 4.90 -8.29 -4.14
C ILE A 294 3.99 -7.65 -3.10
N GLN A 295 3.02 -8.41 -2.59
CA GLN A 295 2.27 -8.05 -1.39
C GLN A 295 3.02 -8.54 -0.14
N VAL A 296 3.02 -7.74 0.90
CA VAL A 296 3.58 -8.09 2.21
C VAL A 296 2.53 -7.84 3.28
N ALA A 297 2.37 -8.82 4.17
CA ALA A 297 1.58 -8.69 5.39
C ALA A 297 2.39 -9.19 6.59
N TYR A 298 2.22 -8.52 7.73
CA TYR A 298 2.90 -8.91 8.97
C TYR A 298 2.12 -9.98 9.73
N ALA A 299 2.85 -10.83 10.45
CA ALA A 299 2.28 -11.80 11.37
C ALA A 299 2.87 -11.58 12.78
N PRO A 300 2.11 -11.88 13.86
CA PRO A 300 2.56 -11.63 15.22
C PRO A 300 3.81 -12.41 15.65
N SER A 301 4.00 -13.61 15.09
CA SER A 301 5.14 -14.49 15.36
C SER A 301 5.48 -15.36 14.15
N ALA A 302 6.63 -16.06 14.21
CA ALA A 302 7.04 -17.04 13.21
C ALA A 302 6.00 -18.15 13.02
N ALA A 303 5.47 -18.70 14.13
CA ALA A 303 4.43 -19.73 14.09
C ALA A 303 3.12 -19.21 13.50
N ASP A 304 2.77 -17.95 13.77
CA ASP A 304 1.61 -17.30 13.17
C ASP A 304 1.78 -17.07 11.67
N ALA A 305 2.98 -16.70 11.24
CA ALA A 305 3.30 -16.55 9.84
C ALA A 305 3.20 -17.88 9.07
N ASP A 306 3.65 -19.00 9.66
CA ASP A 306 3.47 -20.34 9.07
C ASP A 306 1.98 -20.70 8.93
N ARG A 307 1.19 -20.44 9.98
CA ARG A 307 -0.25 -20.71 9.94
C ARG A 307 -0.97 -19.84 8.91
N ALA A 308 -0.60 -18.54 8.84
CA ALA A 308 -1.17 -17.60 7.90
C ALA A 308 -0.83 -17.97 6.45
N LEU A 309 0.43 -18.36 6.19
CA LEU A 309 0.86 -18.83 4.88
C LEU A 309 0.08 -20.07 4.44
N ALA A 310 -0.07 -21.07 5.33
CA ALA A 310 -0.83 -22.28 5.06
C ALA A 310 -2.32 -21.99 4.79
N ALA A 311 -2.95 -21.12 5.60
CA ALA A 311 -4.34 -20.72 5.42
C ALA A 311 -4.56 -19.96 4.11
N LYS A 312 -3.64 -19.06 3.76
CA LYS A 312 -3.67 -18.32 2.50
C LYS A 312 -3.52 -19.25 1.30
N ALA A 313 -2.59 -20.21 1.35
CA ALA A 313 -2.42 -21.22 0.31
C ALA A 313 -3.69 -22.07 0.12
N ALA A 314 -4.31 -22.49 1.22
CA ALA A 314 -5.56 -23.23 1.18
C ALA A 314 -6.72 -22.42 0.57
N MET A 315 -6.79 -21.11 0.88
CA MET A 315 -7.81 -20.25 0.30
C MET A 315 -7.62 -20.08 -1.21
N PHE A 316 -6.41 -19.85 -1.69
CA PHE A 316 -6.15 -19.81 -3.14
C PHE A 316 -6.45 -21.14 -3.82
N ALA A 317 -6.07 -22.26 -3.23
CA ALA A 317 -6.40 -23.59 -3.77
C ALA A 317 -7.92 -23.86 -3.84
N ALA A 318 -8.70 -23.26 -2.95
CA ALA A 318 -10.17 -23.39 -2.97
C ALA A 318 -10.84 -22.45 -3.99
N MET A 319 -10.14 -21.44 -4.47
CA MET A 319 -10.63 -20.52 -5.49
C MET A 319 -10.46 -21.06 -6.92
N GLY A 320 -9.77 -22.18 -7.10
CA GLY A 320 -9.51 -22.83 -8.37
C GLY A 320 -8.15 -22.62 -8.92
#